data_63376664e6f9d88c3d733fa193a141a4
#
_entry.id   63376664e6f9d88c3d733fa193a141a4
#
_cell.length_a   1.000
_cell.length_b   1.000
_cell.length_c   1.000
_cell.angle_alpha   90.00
_cell.angle_beta   90.00
_cell.angle_gamma   90.00
#
_symmetry.space_group_name_H-M   'P 1'
#
loop_
_entity.id
_entity.type
_entity.pdbx_description
1 polymer ?
#
loop_
_entity_poly.entity_id
_entity_poly.type
_entity_poly.pdbx_seq_one_letter_code
_entity_poly.pdbx_strand_id
1 'polypeptide(L)'
;MSYKKDNKIKSNFTTITISLASPESILERSSGEVLKPETINYRTYKPERDGLFCERIFGPVKDYECHCGKYKRIRYKGIVCDRCGVEVTEKKVRRERMGHINLVVPVAHIWYFRSLPNKIGYLLGLPTKKLDLIIYYERYVVIQPGIKEVDGINQMDFLTEEEYLDVLDTLPKENQYLDDKDPQKFVAKMGAEALEELLRRLNLDELSYNLRHQAANETSQQRKNEALKRLQVVEAFRDAKTRIENNPEWMIEIGRAHV
;
A
#
# COMPACT_ATOMS: atom_id res chain seq x y z
N MET A 1 34.39 18.26 35.99
CA MET A 1 33.94 17.47 34.81
C MET A 1 33.25 18.42 33.84
N SER A 2 33.89 18.74 32.75
CA SER A 2 33.37 19.71 31.73
C SER A 2 32.46 18.92 30.80
N TYR A 3 31.17 19.21 30.81
CA TYR A 3 30.22 18.70 29.80
C TYR A 3 30.60 19.31 28.44
N LYS A 4 31.07 18.48 27.50
CA LYS A 4 31.21 18.90 26.11
C LYS A 4 29.81 19.23 25.60
N LYS A 5 29.63 20.50 25.22
CA LYS A 5 28.46 20.96 24.49
C LYS A 5 28.39 20.16 23.18
N ASP A 6 27.34 19.36 23.01
CA ASP A 6 27.02 18.76 21.75
C ASP A 6 26.96 19.84 20.66
N ASN A 7 27.84 19.72 19.68
CA ASN A 7 27.77 20.52 18.47
C ASN A 7 26.44 20.19 17.80
N LYS A 8 25.43 21.04 18.02
CA LYS A 8 24.18 20.98 17.23
C LYS A 8 24.58 21.14 15.77
N ILE A 9 24.46 20.03 15.03
CA ILE A 9 24.57 20.02 13.57
C ILE A 9 23.52 21.03 13.08
N LYS A 10 23.96 22.17 12.57
CA LYS A 10 23.06 23.14 11.94
C LYS A 10 22.52 22.51 10.69
N SER A 11 21.24 22.17 10.69
CA SER A 11 20.55 21.69 9.50
C SER A 11 20.47 22.80 8.46
N ASN A 12 20.87 22.52 7.24
CA ASN A 12 20.84 23.47 6.11
C ASN A 12 19.48 23.51 5.39
N PHE A 13 18.43 22.97 6.00
CA PHE A 13 17.09 22.94 5.41
C PHE A 13 16.12 23.81 6.21
N THR A 14 15.18 24.42 5.52
CA THR A 14 14.13 25.28 6.09
C THR A 14 12.82 24.55 6.32
N THR A 15 12.58 23.48 5.54
CA THR A 15 11.33 22.72 5.56
C THR A 15 11.62 21.23 5.44
N ILE A 16 10.75 20.40 6.04
CA ILE A 16 10.72 18.96 5.90
C ILE A 16 9.34 18.58 5.35
N THR A 17 9.31 17.80 4.29
CA THR A 17 8.08 17.28 3.72
C THR A 17 8.02 15.77 3.95
N ILE A 18 6.88 15.28 4.42
CA ILE A 18 6.61 13.85 4.56
C ILE A 18 5.72 13.45 3.40
N SER A 19 6.13 12.43 2.65
CA SER A 19 5.38 11.87 1.53
C SER A 19 5.45 10.35 1.55
N LEU A 20 4.61 9.69 0.74
CA LEU A 20 4.72 8.26 0.51
C LEU A 20 5.98 7.95 -0.29
N ALA A 21 6.62 6.82 0.00
CA ALA A 21 7.77 6.35 -0.75
C ALA A 21 7.31 5.59 -2.01
N SER A 22 7.91 5.90 -3.16
CA SER A 22 7.69 5.10 -4.37
C SER A 22 8.42 3.75 -4.28
N PRO A 23 8.01 2.72 -5.06
CA PRO A 23 8.70 1.44 -5.14
C PRO A 23 10.20 1.58 -5.44
N GLU A 24 10.57 2.53 -6.32
CA GLU A 24 11.96 2.83 -6.66
C GLU A 24 12.72 3.40 -5.47
N SER A 25 12.13 4.35 -4.76
CA SER A 25 12.72 4.94 -3.55
C SER A 25 12.92 3.91 -2.43
N ILE A 26 12.02 2.93 -2.31
CA ILE A 26 12.16 1.81 -1.37
C ILE A 26 13.35 0.94 -1.78
N LEU A 27 13.49 0.62 -3.07
CA LEU A 27 14.57 -0.20 -3.59
C LEU A 27 15.95 0.45 -3.41
N GLU A 28 16.07 1.75 -3.66
CA GLU A 28 17.30 2.51 -3.46
C GLU A 28 17.80 2.50 -2.02
N ARG A 29 16.89 2.52 -1.05
CA ARG A 29 17.21 2.51 0.38
C ARG A 29 17.37 1.11 0.95
N SER A 30 16.95 0.09 0.22
CA SER A 30 16.92 -1.29 0.69
C SER A 30 18.30 -1.93 0.71
N SER A 31 18.60 -2.62 1.80
CA SER A 31 19.81 -3.46 1.94
C SER A 31 19.60 -4.89 1.44
N GLY A 32 18.38 -5.27 1.04
CA GLY A 32 18.07 -6.58 0.48
C GLY A 32 16.60 -6.95 0.56
N GLU A 33 16.24 -8.01 -0.16
CA GLU A 33 14.89 -8.54 -0.21
C GLU A 33 14.64 -9.57 0.89
N VAL A 34 13.49 -9.46 1.55
CA VAL A 34 12.98 -10.43 2.52
C VAL A 34 12.10 -11.42 1.78
N LEU A 35 12.53 -12.69 1.75
CA LEU A 35 11.86 -13.75 0.99
C LEU A 35 10.98 -14.66 1.85
N LYS A 36 11.18 -14.63 3.18
CA LYS A 36 10.53 -15.54 4.13
C LYS A 36 9.89 -14.79 5.29
N PRO A 37 8.73 -15.25 5.78
CA PRO A 37 8.05 -14.65 6.91
C PRO A 37 8.69 -14.98 8.27
N GLU A 38 9.62 -15.96 8.31
CA GLU A 38 10.26 -16.40 9.55
C GLU A 38 11.13 -15.29 10.14
N THR A 39 11.10 -15.19 11.46
CA THR A 39 11.89 -14.23 12.23
C THR A 39 13.17 -14.85 12.79
N ILE A 40 13.02 -15.83 13.65
CA ILE A 40 14.11 -16.54 14.32
C ILE A 40 13.90 -18.04 14.24
N ASN A 41 15.00 -18.78 14.26
CA ASN A 41 14.97 -20.20 14.47
C ASN A 41 14.73 -20.49 15.96
N TYR A 42 13.62 -21.13 16.30
CA TYR A 42 13.22 -21.39 17.69
C TYR A 42 14.16 -22.36 18.42
N ARG A 43 14.98 -23.15 17.69
CA ARG A 43 15.96 -24.09 18.27
C ARG A 43 17.28 -23.41 18.60
N THR A 44 17.74 -22.49 17.74
CA THR A 44 19.04 -21.82 17.88
C THR A 44 18.93 -20.40 18.39
N TYR A 45 17.74 -19.84 18.42
CA TYR A 45 17.42 -18.42 18.71
C TYR A 45 18.17 -17.41 17.83
N LYS A 46 18.65 -17.85 16.67
CA LYS A 46 19.32 -16.99 15.69
C LYS A 46 18.33 -16.56 14.61
N PRO A 47 18.50 -15.35 14.03
CA PRO A 47 17.69 -14.91 12.90
C PRO A 47 17.77 -15.89 11.73
N GLU A 48 16.62 -16.18 11.13
CA GLU A 48 16.54 -17.00 9.93
C GLU A 48 17.10 -16.25 8.72
N ARG A 49 17.74 -17.00 7.83
CA ARG A 49 18.27 -16.45 6.59
C ARG A 49 17.13 -16.04 5.67
N ASP A 50 17.25 -14.85 5.08
CA ASP A 50 16.28 -14.24 4.17
C ASP A 50 14.88 -13.98 4.78
N GLY A 51 14.81 -14.05 6.12
CA GLY A 51 13.64 -13.73 6.92
C GLY A 51 13.61 -12.29 7.40
N LEU A 52 12.55 -11.95 8.16
CA LEU A 52 12.29 -10.58 8.66
C LEU A 52 13.40 -10.03 9.58
N PHE A 53 14.26 -10.88 10.14
CA PHE A 53 15.39 -10.47 11.00
C PHE A 53 16.75 -10.89 10.43
N CYS A 54 16.84 -11.19 9.15
CA CYS A 54 18.04 -11.68 8.49
C CYS A 54 19.26 -10.81 8.76
N GLU A 55 20.35 -11.41 9.25
CA GLU A 55 21.59 -10.69 9.53
C GLU A 55 22.32 -10.23 8.26
N ARG A 56 22.09 -10.88 7.13
CA ARG A 56 22.65 -10.47 5.83
C ARG A 56 22.05 -9.16 5.34
N ILE A 57 20.74 -8.97 5.55
CA ILE A 57 20.01 -7.78 5.13
C ILE A 57 20.20 -6.65 6.14
N PHE A 58 19.88 -6.92 7.41
CA PHE A 58 19.81 -5.87 8.44
C PHE A 58 21.10 -5.70 9.23
N GLY A 59 22.02 -6.64 9.17
CA GLY A 59 23.28 -6.62 9.91
C GLY A 59 23.33 -7.60 11.08
N PRO A 60 24.50 -7.74 11.73
CA PRO A 60 24.74 -8.72 12.76
C PRO A 60 23.96 -8.41 14.06
N VAL A 61 23.61 -9.46 14.81
CA VAL A 61 22.96 -9.33 16.13
C VAL A 61 23.96 -8.93 17.22
N LYS A 62 25.23 -9.37 17.05
CA LYS A 62 26.33 -9.05 17.98
C LYS A 62 27.34 -8.15 17.30
N ASP A 63 27.90 -7.21 18.06
CA ASP A 63 28.92 -6.30 17.54
C ASP A 63 30.13 -7.09 17.02
N TYR A 64 30.50 -6.82 15.76
CA TYR A 64 31.67 -7.37 15.09
C TYR A 64 31.73 -8.91 15.05
N GLU A 65 30.58 -9.58 15.01
CA GLU A 65 30.49 -11.03 14.87
C GLU A 65 29.54 -11.40 13.73
N CYS A 66 30.01 -12.21 12.77
CA CYS A 66 29.15 -12.71 11.71
C CYS A 66 28.25 -13.86 12.21
N HIS A 67 27.17 -14.15 11.50
CA HIS A 67 26.18 -15.18 11.87
C HIS A 67 26.80 -16.56 12.16
N CYS A 68 27.71 -17.03 11.32
CA CYS A 68 28.37 -18.34 11.48
C CYS A 68 29.52 -18.35 12.52
N GLY A 69 29.93 -17.19 13.03
CA GLY A 69 31.01 -17.07 14.02
C GLY A 69 32.42 -17.20 13.46
N LYS A 70 32.61 -17.27 12.14
CA LYS A 70 33.94 -17.36 11.49
C LYS A 70 34.76 -16.11 11.77
N TYR A 71 34.15 -14.93 11.61
CA TYR A 71 34.77 -13.63 11.88
C TYR A 71 34.20 -13.07 13.17
N LYS A 72 35.09 -12.76 14.10
CA LYS A 72 34.79 -12.17 15.41
C LYS A 72 35.80 -11.06 15.69
N ARG A 73 35.39 -10.03 16.38
CA ARG A 73 36.18 -8.89 16.84
C ARG A 73 36.33 -7.79 15.77
N ILE A 74 36.58 -6.59 16.27
CA ILE A 74 36.67 -5.31 15.54
C ILE A 74 37.70 -5.31 14.41
N ARG A 75 38.76 -6.13 14.49
CA ARG A 75 39.78 -6.20 13.43
C ARG A 75 39.24 -6.62 12.05
N TYR A 76 38.07 -7.23 12.02
CA TYR A 76 37.41 -7.70 10.80
C TYR A 76 36.28 -6.75 10.36
N LYS A 77 36.20 -5.53 10.93
CA LYS A 77 35.19 -4.55 10.59
C LYS A 77 35.12 -4.32 9.07
N GLY A 78 33.89 -4.33 8.52
CA GLY A 78 33.64 -4.09 7.10
C GLY A 78 33.83 -5.30 6.18
N ILE A 79 34.30 -6.43 6.71
CA ILE A 79 34.44 -7.65 5.90
C ILE A 79 33.07 -8.34 5.80
N VAL A 80 32.67 -8.69 4.59
CA VAL A 80 31.52 -9.56 4.34
C VAL A 80 31.97 -11.02 4.44
N CYS A 81 31.36 -11.79 5.32
CA CYS A 81 31.71 -13.18 5.52
C CYS A 81 31.41 -14.02 4.28
N ASP A 82 32.41 -14.66 3.73
CA ASP A 82 32.32 -15.57 2.58
C ASP A 82 31.40 -16.78 2.81
N ARG A 83 31.23 -17.22 4.08
CA ARG A 83 30.42 -18.37 4.44
C ARG A 83 28.93 -18.02 4.64
N CYS A 84 28.64 -16.95 5.37
CA CYS A 84 27.26 -16.58 5.72
C CYS A 84 26.74 -15.29 5.08
N GLY A 85 27.60 -14.52 4.38
CA GLY A 85 27.25 -13.28 3.69
C GLY A 85 26.94 -12.11 4.63
N VAL A 86 27.18 -12.23 5.94
CA VAL A 86 26.93 -11.17 6.91
C VAL A 86 28.14 -10.25 7.01
N GLU A 87 27.92 -8.96 6.92
CA GLU A 87 28.94 -7.93 7.13
C GLU A 87 29.30 -7.82 8.62
N VAL A 88 30.60 -7.78 8.91
CA VAL A 88 31.11 -7.65 10.27
C VAL A 88 31.10 -6.17 10.67
N THR A 89 30.05 -5.74 11.34
CA THR A 89 29.85 -4.34 11.78
C THR A 89 29.16 -4.28 13.14
N GLU A 90 28.83 -3.09 13.60
CA GLU A 90 28.10 -2.90 14.85
C GLU A 90 26.63 -3.32 14.71
N LYS A 91 26.05 -3.89 15.75
CA LYS A 91 24.62 -4.25 15.81
C LYS A 91 23.67 -3.05 15.62
N LYS A 92 24.17 -1.82 15.87
CA LYS A 92 23.39 -0.59 15.73
C LYS A 92 22.84 -0.42 14.31
N VAL A 93 23.57 -0.91 13.30
CA VAL A 93 23.13 -0.82 11.89
C VAL A 93 21.78 -1.48 11.63
N ARG A 94 21.36 -2.44 12.47
CA ARG A 94 20.05 -3.08 12.39
C ARG A 94 18.86 -2.12 12.59
N ARG A 95 19.09 -0.97 13.21
CA ARG A 95 18.10 0.10 13.38
C ARG A 95 18.13 1.14 12.25
N GLU A 96 19.11 1.06 11.38
CA GLU A 96 19.34 2.02 10.30
C GLU A 96 19.06 1.41 8.94
N ARG A 97 19.31 0.10 8.78
CA ARG A 97 19.10 -0.62 7.52
C ARG A 97 17.64 -0.99 7.33
N MET A 98 17.18 -0.80 6.12
CA MET A 98 15.84 -1.20 5.66
C MET A 98 15.97 -2.34 4.66
N GLY A 99 15.01 -3.23 4.66
CA GLY A 99 14.79 -4.23 3.62
C GLY A 99 13.51 -3.93 2.84
N HIS A 100 13.24 -4.74 1.82
CA HIS A 100 12.00 -4.66 1.07
C HIS A 100 11.38 -6.03 0.84
N ILE A 101 10.08 -6.03 0.58
CA ILE A 101 9.32 -7.18 0.12
C ILE A 101 8.74 -6.84 -1.24
N ASN A 102 8.98 -7.70 -2.24
CA ASN A 102 8.29 -7.59 -3.53
C ASN A 102 6.86 -8.10 -3.37
N LEU A 103 5.90 -7.26 -3.68
CA LEU A 103 4.48 -7.62 -3.63
C LEU A 103 4.10 -8.39 -4.89
N VAL A 104 3.38 -9.48 -4.72
CA VAL A 104 2.83 -10.27 -5.84
C VAL A 104 1.57 -9.62 -6.40
N VAL A 105 0.77 -9.02 -5.50
CA VAL A 105 -0.46 -8.29 -5.83
C VAL A 105 -0.45 -6.95 -5.09
N PRO A 106 -1.17 -5.92 -5.60
CA PRO A 106 -1.34 -4.67 -4.88
C PRO A 106 -1.98 -4.88 -3.50
N VAL A 107 -1.61 -4.05 -2.55
CA VAL A 107 -2.10 -4.09 -1.16
C VAL A 107 -2.62 -2.72 -0.76
N ALA A 108 -3.81 -2.67 -0.14
CA ALA A 108 -4.34 -1.43 0.39
C ALA A 108 -3.54 -0.95 1.61
N HIS A 109 -3.01 0.28 1.54
CA HIS A 109 -2.22 0.87 2.61
C HIS A 109 -3.07 1.05 3.87
N ILE A 110 -2.59 0.52 4.99
CA ILE A 110 -3.32 0.48 6.26
C ILE A 110 -3.72 1.87 6.78
N TRP A 111 -2.92 2.90 6.52
CA TRP A 111 -3.21 4.28 6.95
C TRP A 111 -4.45 4.87 6.27
N TYR A 112 -4.82 4.38 5.09
CA TYR A 112 -5.96 4.86 4.32
C TYR A 112 -7.17 3.95 4.42
N PHE A 113 -6.94 2.68 4.78
CA PHE A 113 -7.98 1.67 4.89
C PHE A 113 -8.50 1.49 6.33
N ARG A 114 -7.60 1.43 7.34
CA ARG A 114 -7.99 1.17 8.75
C ARG A 114 -8.02 2.42 9.64
N SER A 115 -7.56 3.57 9.16
CA SER A 115 -7.64 4.81 9.92
C SER A 115 -9.08 5.35 10.00
N LEU A 116 -9.35 6.15 11.02
CA LEU A 116 -10.59 6.89 11.12
C LEU A 116 -10.30 8.39 10.87
N PRO A 117 -10.91 9.01 9.88
CA PRO A 117 -11.85 8.47 8.89
C PRO A 117 -11.19 7.56 7.84
N ASN A 118 -11.90 6.52 7.39
CA ASN A 118 -11.45 5.65 6.30
C ASN A 118 -11.44 6.42 4.97
N LYS A 119 -10.28 6.81 4.49
CA LYS A 119 -10.15 7.70 3.32
C LYS A 119 -10.59 7.02 2.03
N ILE A 120 -10.24 5.74 1.82
CA ILE A 120 -10.69 4.96 0.66
C ILE A 120 -12.22 4.89 0.64
N GLY A 121 -12.83 4.56 1.80
CA GLY A 121 -14.28 4.50 1.91
C GLY A 121 -14.97 5.83 1.63
N TYR A 122 -14.43 6.94 2.12
CA TYR A 122 -14.99 8.27 1.85
C TYR A 122 -14.87 8.68 0.38
N LEU A 123 -13.77 8.39 -0.29
CA LEU A 123 -13.61 8.68 -1.73
C LEU A 123 -14.57 7.84 -2.56
N LEU A 124 -14.62 6.53 -2.35
CA LEU A 124 -15.48 5.62 -3.12
C LEU A 124 -16.95 5.65 -2.68
N GLY A 125 -17.27 6.22 -1.51
CA GLY A 125 -18.62 6.19 -0.95
C GLY A 125 -19.02 4.82 -0.44
N LEU A 126 -18.04 3.99 -0.04
CA LEU A 126 -18.27 2.64 0.44
C LEU A 126 -18.08 2.55 1.97
N PRO A 127 -19.01 1.87 2.69
CA PRO A 127 -18.82 1.55 4.08
C PRO A 127 -17.68 0.53 4.26
N THR A 128 -17.00 0.56 5.42
CA THR A 128 -15.86 -0.32 5.71
C THR A 128 -16.17 -1.81 5.49
N LYS A 129 -17.37 -2.27 5.84
CA LYS A 129 -17.80 -3.66 5.61
C LYS A 129 -17.74 -4.06 4.12
N LYS A 130 -18.16 -3.17 3.23
CA LYS A 130 -18.08 -3.43 1.77
C LYS A 130 -16.64 -3.43 1.27
N LEU A 131 -15.77 -2.56 1.81
CA LEU A 131 -14.36 -2.58 1.49
C LEU A 131 -13.68 -3.87 1.97
N ASP A 132 -14.07 -4.38 3.14
CA ASP A 132 -13.56 -5.65 3.65
C ASP A 132 -13.88 -6.80 2.68
N LEU A 133 -15.10 -6.87 2.14
CA LEU A 133 -15.49 -7.89 1.15
C LEU A 133 -14.62 -7.87 -0.11
N ILE A 134 -14.21 -6.68 -0.56
CA ILE A 134 -13.32 -6.54 -1.72
C ILE A 134 -11.91 -6.99 -1.36
N ILE A 135 -11.34 -6.43 -0.28
CA ILE A 135 -9.92 -6.61 0.08
C ILE A 135 -9.60 -8.05 0.48
N TYR A 136 -10.53 -8.72 1.16
CA TYR A 136 -10.36 -10.12 1.59
C TYR A 136 -10.81 -11.15 0.56
N TYR A 137 -11.05 -10.71 -0.70
CA TYR A 137 -11.42 -11.61 -1.82
C TYR A 137 -12.71 -12.39 -1.58
N GLU A 138 -13.68 -11.81 -0.86
CA GLU A 138 -14.97 -12.45 -0.62
C GLU A 138 -16.00 -12.16 -1.72
N ARG A 139 -15.87 -11.00 -2.41
CA ARG A 139 -16.80 -10.53 -3.44
C ARG A 139 -16.07 -9.81 -4.56
N TYR A 140 -16.58 -9.98 -5.78
CA TYR A 140 -16.26 -9.12 -6.91
C TYR A 140 -16.96 -7.78 -6.79
N VAL A 141 -16.32 -6.71 -7.18
CA VAL A 141 -16.95 -5.41 -7.36
C VAL A 141 -16.97 -5.06 -8.84
N VAL A 142 -18.14 -4.65 -9.34
CA VAL A 142 -18.31 -4.23 -10.71
C VAL A 142 -17.73 -2.83 -10.89
N ILE A 143 -16.66 -2.74 -11.66
CA ILE A 143 -16.01 -1.46 -12.01
C ILE A 143 -16.72 -0.84 -13.21
N GLN A 144 -17.10 -1.68 -14.16
CA GLN A 144 -17.75 -1.28 -15.39
C GLN A 144 -18.77 -2.34 -15.81
N PRO A 145 -20.05 -1.98 -15.91
CA PRO A 145 -21.11 -2.96 -16.22
C PRO A 145 -21.12 -3.43 -17.68
N GLY A 146 -20.46 -2.68 -18.59
CA GLY A 146 -20.37 -3.07 -20.01
C GLY A 146 -21.67 -2.88 -20.81
N ILE A 147 -21.97 -3.84 -21.67
CA ILE A 147 -23.12 -3.78 -22.57
C ILE A 147 -24.42 -3.96 -21.76
N LYS A 148 -25.50 -3.28 -22.18
CA LYS A 148 -26.84 -3.33 -21.55
C LYS A 148 -27.52 -4.71 -21.54
N GLU A 149 -26.90 -5.73 -22.17
CA GLU A 149 -27.44 -7.09 -22.23
C GLU A 149 -27.39 -7.83 -20.89
N VAL A 150 -26.61 -7.34 -19.94
CA VAL A 150 -26.62 -7.84 -18.56
C VAL A 150 -27.56 -6.96 -17.74
N ASP A 151 -28.86 -7.22 -17.89
CA ASP A 151 -29.89 -6.46 -17.19
C ASP A 151 -29.75 -6.59 -15.66
N GLY A 152 -29.70 -5.44 -15.00
CA GLY A 152 -29.75 -5.34 -13.53
C GLY A 152 -28.42 -5.20 -12.83
N ILE A 153 -27.27 -5.22 -13.53
CA ILE A 153 -25.95 -5.00 -12.93
C ILE A 153 -25.53 -3.55 -13.13
N ASN A 154 -25.21 -2.90 -12.02
CA ASN A 154 -24.73 -1.52 -12.00
C ASN A 154 -23.28 -1.42 -11.57
N GLN A 155 -22.65 -0.29 -11.86
CA GLN A 155 -21.35 0.03 -11.30
C GLN A 155 -21.40 0.02 -9.77
N MET A 156 -20.39 -0.53 -9.11
CA MET A 156 -20.29 -0.69 -7.65
C MET A 156 -21.22 -1.76 -7.07
N ASP A 157 -21.81 -2.62 -7.88
CA ASP A 157 -22.49 -3.83 -7.40
C ASP A 157 -21.47 -4.89 -6.95
N PHE A 158 -21.90 -5.74 -6.03
CA PHE A 158 -21.05 -6.78 -5.43
C PHE A 158 -21.60 -8.14 -5.86
N LEU A 159 -20.75 -8.91 -6.54
CA LEU A 159 -21.10 -10.23 -7.06
C LEU A 159 -20.40 -11.32 -6.25
N THR A 160 -21.08 -12.45 -6.07
CA THR A 160 -20.44 -13.70 -5.67
C THR A 160 -19.65 -14.27 -6.83
N GLU A 161 -18.83 -15.28 -6.58
CA GLU A 161 -18.12 -16.00 -7.64
C GLU A 161 -19.11 -16.65 -8.63
N GLU A 162 -20.19 -17.24 -8.12
CA GLU A 162 -21.25 -17.85 -8.95
C GLU A 162 -21.91 -16.80 -9.84
N GLU A 163 -22.38 -15.69 -9.29
CA GLU A 163 -22.99 -14.58 -10.04
C GLU A 163 -22.03 -13.98 -11.08
N TYR A 164 -20.75 -13.90 -10.76
CA TYR A 164 -19.72 -13.41 -11.70
C TYR A 164 -19.53 -14.36 -12.88
N LEU A 165 -19.50 -15.68 -12.64
CA LEU A 165 -19.40 -16.69 -13.69
C LEU A 165 -20.65 -16.72 -14.57
N ASP A 166 -21.84 -16.62 -13.98
CA ASP A 166 -23.12 -16.55 -14.71
C ASP A 166 -23.14 -15.34 -15.66
N VAL A 167 -22.63 -14.18 -15.20
CA VAL A 167 -22.48 -13.00 -16.05
C VAL A 167 -21.54 -13.25 -17.21
N LEU A 168 -20.38 -13.86 -16.95
CA LEU A 168 -19.41 -14.16 -18.00
C LEU A 168 -19.96 -15.13 -19.06
N ASP A 169 -20.77 -16.10 -18.64
CA ASP A 169 -21.41 -17.06 -19.56
C ASP A 169 -22.51 -16.40 -20.42
N THR A 170 -23.16 -15.37 -19.91
CA THR A 170 -24.19 -14.61 -20.63
C THR A 170 -23.59 -13.62 -21.64
N LEU A 171 -22.35 -13.16 -21.40
CA LEU A 171 -21.69 -12.18 -22.26
C LEU A 171 -21.19 -12.78 -23.58
N PRO A 172 -21.26 -12.02 -24.69
CA PRO A 172 -20.62 -12.41 -25.95
C PRO A 172 -19.13 -12.69 -25.76
N LYS A 173 -18.61 -13.77 -26.37
CA LYS A 173 -17.17 -14.13 -26.28
C LYS A 173 -16.23 -13.01 -26.70
N GLU A 174 -16.68 -12.13 -27.59
CA GLU A 174 -15.93 -10.97 -28.06
C GLU A 174 -15.66 -9.96 -26.98
N ASN A 175 -16.50 -9.90 -25.94
CA ASN A 175 -16.32 -8.98 -24.80
C ASN A 175 -15.01 -9.21 -24.03
N GLN A 176 -14.53 -10.45 -23.98
CA GLN A 176 -13.27 -10.81 -23.31
C GLN A 176 -12.04 -10.21 -23.99
N TYR A 177 -12.10 -9.95 -25.30
CA TYR A 177 -10.98 -9.42 -26.08
C TYR A 177 -10.95 -7.89 -26.16
N LEU A 178 -11.98 -7.20 -25.62
CA LEU A 178 -12.01 -5.75 -25.56
C LEU A 178 -10.95 -5.22 -24.59
N ASP A 179 -10.47 -4.00 -24.84
CA ASP A 179 -9.59 -3.29 -23.88
C ASP A 179 -10.37 -2.96 -22.59
N ASP A 180 -9.72 -3.02 -21.42
CA ASP A 180 -10.33 -2.67 -20.12
C ASP A 180 -10.83 -1.21 -20.07
N LYS A 181 -10.40 -0.37 -20.99
CA LYS A 181 -10.87 1.01 -21.16
C LYS A 181 -12.09 1.14 -22.06
N ASP A 182 -12.46 0.09 -22.79
CA ASP A 182 -13.62 0.12 -23.66
C ASP A 182 -14.90 0.15 -22.82
N PRO A 183 -15.78 1.15 -23.00
CA PRO A 183 -17.03 1.27 -22.24
C PRO A 183 -17.97 0.05 -22.37
N GLN A 184 -17.81 -0.75 -23.43
CA GLN A 184 -18.62 -1.92 -23.68
C GLN A 184 -18.14 -3.18 -22.96
N LYS A 185 -16.91 -3.17 -22.41
CA LYS A 185 -16.37 -4.31 -21.68
C LYS A 185 -16.98 -4.41 -20.29
N PHE A 186 -17.38 -5.61 -19.91
CA PHE A 186 -17.69 -5.90 -18.51
C PHE A 186 -16.39 -6.08 -17.73
N VAL A 187 -16.21 -5.30 -16.66
CA VAL A 187 -15.03 -5.37 -15.79
C VAL A 187 -15.48 -5.49 -14.34
N ALA A 188 -15.19 -6.59 -13.71
CA ALA A 188 -15.34 -6.79 -12.27
C ALA A 188 -14.05 -7.42 -11.74
N LYS A 189 -13.57 -6.92 -10.59
CA LYS A 189 -12.32 -7.35 -9.97
C LYS A 189 -12.51 -7.55 -8.47
N MET A 190 -11.56 -8.24 -7.85
CA MET A 190 -11.44 -8.41 -6.39
C MET A 190 -10.13 -7.82 -5.89
N GLY A 191 -10.01 -7.72 -4.57
CA GLY A 191 -8.78 -7.30 -3.91
C GLY A 191 -8.43 -5.83 -4.10
N ALA A 192 -7.19 -5.50 -3.78
CA ALA A 192 -6.71 -4.12 -3.89
C ALA A 192 -6.60 -3.63 -5.34
N GLU A 193 -6.46 -4.52 -6.33
CA GLU A 193 -6.50 -4.17 -7.75
C GLU A 193 -7.84 -3.54 -8.16
N ALA A 194 -8.94 -4.04 -7.60
CA ALA A 194 -10.25 -3.45 -7.84
C ALA A 194 -10.34 -2.04 -7.29
N LEU A 195 -9.81 -1.83 -6.08
CA LEU A 195 -9.78 -0.50 -5.45
C LEU A 195 -8.88 0.47 -6.20
N GLU A 196 -7.72 0.02 -6.66
CA GLU A 196 -6.81 0.81 -7.50
C GLU A 196 -7.52 1.33 -8.74
N GLU A 197 -8.17 0.43 -9.48
CA GLU A 197 -8.87 0.77 -10.70
C GLU A 197 -10.05 1.74 -10.44
N LEU A 198 -10.81 1.54 -9.38
CA LEU A 198 -11.88 2.44 -8.96
C LEU A 198 -11.34 3.82 -8.59
N LEU A 199 -10.23 3.90 -7.86
CA LEU A 199 -9.60 5.16 -7.47
C LEU A 199 -9.00 5.90 -8.67
N ARG A 200 -8.41 5.16 -9.62
CA ARG A 200 -7.86 5.72 -10.86
C ARG A 200 -8.93 6.33 -11.76
N ARG A 201 -10.13 5.74 -11.80
CA ARG A 201 -11.27 6.24 -12.58
C ARG A 201 -12.04 7.36 -11.88
N LEU A 202 -11.70 7.70 -10.65
CA LEU A 202 -12.42 8.70 -9.87
C LEU A 202 -12.13 10.12 -10.36
N ASN A 203 -13.20 10.84 -10.74
CA ASN A 203 -13.11 12.27 -11.04
C ASN A 203 -13.37 13.10 -9.78
N LEU A 204 -12.30 13.63 -9.18
CA LEU A 204 -12.39 14.41 -7.94
C LEU A 204 -13.16 15.73 -8.11
N ASP A 205 -13.10 16.36 -9.28
CA ASP A 205 -13.77 17.63 -9.53
C ASP A 205 -15.28 17.44 -9.61
N GLU A 206 -15.72 16.43 -10.33
CA GLU A 206 -17.13 16.04 -10.42
C GLU A 206 -17.69 15.58 -9.07
N LEU A 207 -16.92 14.75 -8.35
CA LEU A 207 -17.30 14.27 -7.02
C LEU A 207 -17.44 15.43 -6.02
N SER A 208 -16.53 16.40 -6.05
CA SER A 208 -16.61 17.61 -5.22
C SER A 208 -17.87 18.42 -5.53
N TYR A 209 -18.16 18.65 -6.82
CA TYR A 209 -19.36 19.36 -7.24
C TYR A 209 -20.66 18.67 -6.76
N ASN A 210 -20.76 17.35 -6.97
CA ASN A 210 -21.92 16.56 -6.57
C ASN A 210 -22.12 16.56 -5.04
N LEU A 211 -21.05 16.43 -4.26
CA LEU A 211 -21.13 16.47 -2.80
C LEU A 211 -21.52 17.84 -2.25
N ARG A 212 -21.06 18.93 -2.87
CA ARG A 212 -21.48 20.31 -2.52
C ARG A 212 -22.96 20.50 -2.77
N HIS A 213 -23.44 20.05 -3.93
CA HIS A 213 -24.85 20.12 -4.28
C HIS A 213 -25.71 19.25 -3.33
N GLN A 214 -25.27 18.05 -3.02
CA GLN A 214 -25.93 17.17 -2.05
C GLN A 214 -25.99 17.82 -0.66
N ALA A 215 -24.88 18.37 -0.15
CA ALA A 215 -24.85 19.03 1.16
C ALA A 215 -25.74 20.28 1.23
N ALA A 216 -25.93 20.98 0.10
CA ALA A 216 -26.82 22.14 0.04
C ALA A 216 -28.29 21.75 0.08
N ASN A 217 -28.68 20.68 -0.61
CA ASN A 217 -30.10 20.30 -0.81
C ASN A 217 -30.60 19.23 0.20
N GLU A 218 -29.69 18.59 0.97
CA GLU A 218 -30.08 17.56 1.93
C GLU A 218 -30.80 18.14 3.14
N THR A 219 -31.96 17.60 3.45
CA THR A 219 -32.80 18.01 4.59
C THR A 219 -32.40 17.33 5.88
N SER A 220 -31.85 16.10 5.80
CA SER A 220 -31.39 15.36 6.96
C SER A 220 -30.04 15.87 7.45
N GLN A 221 -29.99 16.35 8.69
CA GLN A 221 -28.75 16.85 9.32
C GLN A 221 -27.65 15.78 9.36
N GLN A 222 -28.00 14.52 9.57
CA GLN A 222 -27.05 13.40 9.61
C GLN A 222 -26.41 13.20 8.23
N ARG A 223 -27.20 13.10 7.16
CA ARG A 223 -26.72 12.92 5.79
C ARG A 223 -25.91 14.13 5.32
N LYS A 224 -26.36 15.33 5.69
CA LYS A 224 -25.61 16.56 5.43
C LYS A 224 -24.23 16.54 6.06
N ASN A 225 -24.11 16.15 7.32
CA ASN A 225 -22.83 16.06 8.01
C ASN A 225 -21.93 14.97 7.39
N GLU A 226 -22.50 13.87 6.93
CA GLU A 226 -21.77 12.82 6.24
C GLU A 226 -21.23 13.32 4.89
N ALA A 227 -22.04 13.98 4.09
CA ALA A 227 -21.63 14.59 2.83
C ALA A 227 -20.52 15.64 3.04
N LEU A 228 -20.60 16.46 4.08
CA LEU A 228 -19.55 17.45 4.41
C LEU A 228 -18.24 16.79 4.83
N LYS A 229 -18.28 15.72 5.64
CA LYS A 229 -17.08 14.96 6.00
C LYS A 229 -16.42 14.32 4.77
N ARG A 230 -17.25 13.76 3.88
CA ARG A 230 -16.78 13.19 2.61
C ARG A 230 -16.16 14.26 1.72
N LEU A 231 -16.82 15.42 1.58
CA LEU A 231 -16.32 16.56 0.84
C LEU A 231 -14.95 17.04 1.36
N GLN A 232 -14.76 17.10 2.67
CA GLN A 232 -13.48 17.50 3.27
C GLN A 232 -12.32 16.59 2.83
N VAL A 233 -12.55 15.27 2.76
CA VAL A 233 -11.53 14.32 2.27
C VAL A 233 -11.27 14.53 0.77
N VAL A 234 -12.31 14.67 -0.04
CA VAL A 234 -12.20 14.89 -1.48
C VAL A 234 -11.42 16.19 -1.80
N GLU A 235 -11.72 17.28 -1.11
CA GLU A 235 -11.01 18.55 -1.29
C GLU A 235 -9.53 18.43 -0.90
N ALA A 236 -9.21 17.70 0.17
CA ALA A 236 -7.81 17.49 0.56
C ALA A 236 -7.00 16.78 -0.54
N PHE A 237 -7.57 15.79 -1.24
CA PHE A 237 -6.92 15.13 -2.37
C PHE A 237 -6.90 16.02 -3.62
N ARG A 238 -7.94 16.81 -3.84
CA ARG A 238 -8.02 17.75 -4.95
C ARG A 238 -6.96 18.85 -4.84
N ASP A 239 -6.78 19.42 -3.65
CA ASP A 239 -5.78 20.46 -3.40
C ASP A 239 -4.34 19.89 -3.47
N ALA A 240 -4.16 18.61 -3.13
CA ALA A 240 -2.87 17.92 -3.17
C ALA A 240 -2.47 17.43 -4.57
N LYS A 241 -3.29 17.60 -5.59
CA LYS A 241 -3.17 17.04 -6.96
C LYS A 241 -1.89 17.43 -7.73
N THR A 242 -1.10 18.37 -7.23
CA THR A 242 0.15 18.80 -7.88
C THR A 242 1.28 17.77 -7.80
N ARG A 243 1.17 16.76 -6.94
CA ARG A 243 2.15 15.69 -6.75
C ARG A 243 1.54 14.35 -7.09
N ILE A 244 2.25 13.53 -7.87
CA ILE A 244 1.78 12.21 -8.29
C ILE A 244 1.49 11.32 -7.08
N GLU A 245 2.36 11.35 -6.06
CA GLU A 245 2.22 10.59 -4.82
C GLU A 245 1.01 10.99 -3.95
N ASN A 246 0.33 12.07 -4.28
CA ASN A 246 -0.88 12.51 -3.60
C ASN A 246 -2.17 12.10 -4.35
N ASN A 247 -2.05 11.41 -5.47
CA ASN A 247 -3.20 10.86 -6.17
C ASN A 247 -3.88 9.75 -5.34
N PRO A 248 -5.21 9.57 -5.45
CA PRO A 248 -5.93 8.56 -4.67
C PRO A 248 -5.41 7.13 -4.86
N GLU A 249 -4.93 6.78 -6.04
CA GLU A 249 -4.38 5.46 -6.35
C GLU A 249 -3.15 5.09 -5.50
N TRP A 250 -2.38 6.09 -5.03
CA TRP A 250 -1.24 5.87 -4.13
C TRP A 250 -1.63 5.37 -2.73
N MET A 251 -2.92 5.28 -2.43
CA MET A 251 -3.40 4.56 -1.24
C MET A 251 -3.30 3.05 -1.37
N ILE A 252 -2.91 2.55 -2.53
CA ILE A 252 -2.65 1.15 -2.83
C ILE A 252 -1.15 0.98 -3.02
N GLU A 253 -0.54 0.11 -2.22
CA GLU A 253 0.87 -0.25 -2.35
C GLU A 253 1.06 -1.21 -3.52
N ILE A 254 1.80 -0.77 -4.53
CA ILE A 254 2.05 -1.51 -5.77
C ILE A 254 3.54 -1.81 -5.87
N GLY A 255 3.90 -3.06 -6.14
CA GLY A 255 5.25 -3.51 -6.42
C GLY A 255 6.08 -3.84 -5.19
N ARG A 256 6.32 -2.93 -4.24
CA ARG A 256 7.19 -3.17 -3.08
C ARG A 256 6.67 -2.52 -1.81
N ALA A 257 6.86 -3.23 -0.69
CA ALA A 257 6.70 -2.69 0.65
C ALA A 257 8.06 -2.64 1.37
N HIS A 258 8.24 -1.68 2.28
CA HIS A 258 9.44 -1.60 3.13
C HIS A 258 9.28 -2.43 4.41
N VAL A 259 10.41 -2.91 4.95
CA VAL A 259 10.50 -3.70 6.19
C VAL A 259 11.42 -3.01 7.17
#